data_b53046600005c5864dcd4fa750005057
#
_entry.id   b53046600005c5864dcd4fa750005057
#
_cell.length_a   1.000
_cell.length_b   1.000
_cell.length_c   1.000
_cell.angle_alpha   90.00
_cell.angle_beta   90.00
_cell.angle_gamma   90.00
#
_symmetry.space_group_name_H-M   'P 1'
#
loop_
_entity.id
_entity.type
_entity.pdbx_description
1 polymer ?
#
loop_
_entity_poly.entity_id
_entity_poly.type
_entity_poly.pdbx_seq_one_letter_code
_entity_poly.pdbx_strand_id
1 'polypeptide(L)'
;MVNLTKEEIAGAKKRGPERHLSKQYNFAGPGTEYAARMRGSDYYEALMKAAGRPIIGTKPYNKPFDKVDSCGLPHDKVFNDPNASAAEVQKADAVFQKCTLKAAQDTDVPDERLRGIFAAGGFELKKRLEDAALLRKGSWA
;
A
#
# COMPACT_ATOMS: atom_id res chain seq x y z
N MET A 1 -13.35 15.31 -17.08
CA MET A 1 -12.22 16.14 -16.61
C MET A 1 -12.17 16.10 -15.08
N VAL A 2 -11.00 15.91 -14.52
CA VAL A 2 -10.81 15.87 -13.07
C VAL A 2 -10.54 17.27 -12.54
N ASN A 3 -11.33 17.70 -11.55
CA ASN A 3 -11.14 18.97 -10.87
C ASN A 3 -10.36 18.77 -9.58
N LEU A 4 -9.22 19.43 -9.46
CA LEU A 4 -8.35 19.36 -8.31
C LEU A 4 -8.31 20.69 -7.59
N THR A 5 -8.37 20.66 -6.27
CA THR A 5 -8.18 21.86 -5.45
C THR A 5 -6.70 22.10 -5.18
N LYS A 6 -6.36 23.34 -4.83
CA LYS A 6 -4.99 23.69 -4.40
C LYS A 6 -4.56 22.88 -3.18
N GLU A 7 -5.49 22.65 -2.26
CA GLU A 7 -5.26 21.88 -1.02
C GLU A 7 -4.97 20.43 -1.31
N GLU A 8 -5.68 19.81 -2.26
CA GLU A 8 -5.42 18.43 -2.69
C GLU A 8 -4.01 18.29 -3.29
N ILE A 9 -3.63 19.21 -4.16
CA ILE A 9 -2.31 19.21 -4.79
C ILE A 9 -1.22 19.44 -3.74
N ALA A 10 -1.40 20.42 -2.85
CA ALA A 10 -0.44 20.70 -1.78
C ALA A 10 -0.27 19.50 -0.84
N GLY A 11 -1.37 18.84 -0.50
CA GLY A 11 -1.34 17.62 0.31
C GLY A 11 -0.55 16.50 -0.36
N ALA A 12 -0.78 16.28 -1.65
CA ALA A 12 -0.05 15.27 -2.42
C ALA A 12 1.45 15.58 -2.49
N LYS A 13 1.83 16.85 -2.62
CA LYS A 13 3.25 17.26 -2.62
C LYS A 13 3.95 16.96 -1.29
N LYS A 14 3.22 17.03 -0.18
CA LYS A 14 3.77 16.82 1.16
C LYS A 14 3.93 15.36 1.54
N ARG A 15 3.10 14.47 0.96
CA ARG A 15 3.16 13.05 1.27
C ARG A 15 4.41 12.43 0.66
N GLY A 16 4.97 11.45 1.37
CA GLY A 16 6.13 10.71 0.92
C GLY A 16 5.83 9.84 -0.31
N PRO A 17 6.87 9.32 -0.97
CA PRO A 17 6.70 8.51 -2.16
C PRO A 17 6.02 7.17 -1.85
N GLU A 18 5.29 6.66 -2.84
CA GLU A 18 4.79 5.30 -2.80
C GLU A 18 5.94 4.33 -3.07
N ARG A 19 6.21 3.43 -2.11
CA ARG A 19 7.32 2.46 -2.19
C ARG A 19 6.76 1.05 -2.19
N HIS A 20 6.10 0.70 -3.29
CA HIS A 20 5.47 -0.62 -3.42
C HIS A 20 6.50 -1.72 -3.68
N LEU A 21 6.12 -2.96 -3.35
CA LEU A 21 6.95 -4.16 -3.56
C LEU A 21 7.34 -4.35 -5.02
N SER A 22 6.53 -3.85 -5.93
CA SER A 22 6.78 -3.84 -7.36
C SER A 22 6.27 -2.53 -7.93
N LYS A 23 6.93 -2.00 -8.96
CA LYS A 23 6.45 -0.81 -9.69
C LYS A 23 5.09 -1.04 -10.34
N GLN A 24 4.71 -2.30 -10.55
CA GLN A 24 3.41 -2.67 -11.11
C GLN A 24 2.28 -2.65 -10.10
N TYR A 25 2.59 -2.66 -8.79
CA TYR A 25 1.61 -2.75 -7.72
C TYR A 25 0.94 -1.43 -7.42
N ASN A 26 -0.35 -1.50 -7.14
CA ASN A 26 -1.17 -0.34 -6.79
C ASN A 26 -1.36 -0.18 -5.28
N PHE A 27 -1.22 -1.24 -4.49
CA PHE A 27 -1.58 -1.22 -3.07
C PHE A 27 -0.54 -1.81 -2.13
N ALA A 28 0.20 -2.82 -2.55
CA ALA A 28 1.09 -3.55 -1.64
C ALA A 28 2.44 -2.86 -1.49
N GLY A 29 2.60 -2.11 -0.42
CA GLY A 29 3.84 -1.45 -0.05
C GLY A 29 3.61 -0.15 0.71
N PRO A 30 4.66 0.38 1.35
CA PRO A 30 4.55 1.62 2.13
C PRO A 30 4.17 2.84 1.30
N GLY A 31 3.41 3.73 1.90
CA GLY A 31 3.12 5.04 1.34
C GLY A 31 2.05 5.08 0.26
N THR A 32 1.20 4.06 0.17
CA THR A 32 0.14 4.01 -0.84
C THR A 32 -0.79 5.23 -0.76
N GLU A 33 -1.04 5.85 -1.91
CA GLU A 33 -2.05 6.91 -2.06
C GLU A 33 -3.45 6.31 -2.13
N TYR A 34 -3.86 5.65 -1.05
CA TYR A 34 -5.09 4.87 -1.00
C TYR A 34 -6.33 5.71 -1.32
N ALA A 35 -6.49 6.84 -0.64
CA ALA A 35 -7.67 7.69 -0.82
C ALA A 35 -7.80 8.20 -2.26
N ALA A 36 -6.68 8.62 -2.86
CA ALA A 36 -6.68 9.09 -4.24
C ALA A 36 -7.03 7.96 -5.22
N ARG A 37 -6.45 6.78 -5.03
CA ARG A 37 -6.72 5.63 -5.90
C ARG A 37 -8.18 5.19 -5.80
N MET A 38 -8.76 5.19 -4.60
CA MET A 38 -10.15 4.77 -4.39
C MET A 38 -11.17 5.79 -4.94
N ARG A 39 -10.76 7.03 -5.18
CA ARG A 39 -11.59 8.01 -5.90
C ARG A 39 -11.65 7.73 -7.40
N GLY A 40 -10.75 6.93 -7.91
CA GLY A 40 -10.72 6.50 -9.30
C GLY A 40 -9.34 6.66 -9.91
N SER A 41 -9.08 5.84 -10.94
CA SER A 41 -7.81 5.82 -11.65
C SER A 41 -7.47 7.17 -12.27
N ASP A 42 -8.45 7.85 -12.85
CA ASP A 42 -8.25 9.15 -13.49
C ASP A 42 -7.93 10.24 -12.48
N TYR A 43 -8.57 10.20 -11.30
CA TYR A 43 -8.29 11.14 -10.22
C TYR A 43 -6.85 10.96 -9.71
N TYR A 44 -6.45 9.72 -9.43
CA TYR A 44 -5.09 9.42 -8.99
C TYR A 44 -4.05 9.93 -9.99
N GLU A 45 -4.23 9.62 -11.25
CA GLU A 45 -3.31 10.04 -12.31
C GLU A 45 -3.20 11.56 -12.40
N ALA A 46 -4.34 12.25 -12.41
CA ALA A 46 -4.38 13.71 -12.49
C ALA A 46 -3.72 14.36 -11.26
N LEU A 47 -3.96 13.82 -10.05
CA LEU A 47 -3.38 14.32 -8.83
C LEU A 47 -1.85 14.17 -8.82
N MET A 48 -1.33 13.01 -9.21
CA MET A 48 0.11 12.77 -9.27
C MET A 48 0.78 13.69 -10.28
N LYS A 49 0.20 13.86 -11.46
CA LYS A 49 0.72 14.80 -12.47
C LYS A 49 0.74 16.23 -11.96
N ALA A 50 -0.34 16.70 -11.35
CA ALA A 50 -0.43 18.06 -10.82
C ALA A 50 0.57 18.30 -9.67
N ALA A 51 0.85 17.28 -8.88
CA ALA A 51 1.80 17.35 -7.77
C ALA A 51 3.27 17.15 -8.19
N GLY A 52 3.51 16.84 -9.46
CA GLY A 52 4.87 16.54 -9.95
C GLY A 52 5.42 15.25 -9.41
N ARG A 53 4.56 14.29 -9.10
CA ARG A 53 4.94 12.99 -8.52
C ARG A 53 4.87 11.87 -9.55
N PRO A 54 5.72 10.83 -9.43
CA PRO A 54 5.66 9.69 -10.31
C PRO A 54 4.32 8.95 -10.17
N ILE A 55 3.79 8.49 -11.28
CA ILE A 55 2.64 7.58 -11.30
C ILE A 55 3.19 6.17 -11.14
N ILE A 56 2.78 5.51 -10.05
CA ILE A 56 3.22 4.15 -9.69
C ILE A 56 2.06 3.19 -9.89
N GLY A 57 2.37 2.01 -10.38
CA GLY A 57 1.37 0.95 -10.52
C GLY A 57 0.98 0.69 -11.95
N THR A 58 -0.09 -0.10 -12.10
CA THR A 58 -0.63 -0.52 -13.42
C THR A 58 -2.06 -0.05 -13.55
N LYS A 59 -2.37 0.58 -14.67
CA LYS A 59 -3.72 1.06 -14.96
C LYS A 59 -4.69 -0.12 -15.12
N PRO A 60 -5.89 -0.11 -14.53
CA PRO A 60 -6.45 0.97 -13.71
C PRO A 60 -5.84 1.00 -12.30
N TYR A 61 -5.46 2.20 -11.86
CA TYR A 61 -4.68 2.38 -10.62
C TYR A 61 -5.49 2.13 -9.34
N ASN A 62 -6.79 1.94 -9.45
CA ASN A 62 -7.70 1.65 -8.34
C ASN A 62 -8.03 0.16 -8.18
N LYS A 63 -7.35 -0.71 -8.90
CA LYS A 63 -7.55 -2.16 -8.81
C LYS A 63 -6.22 -2.87 -8.54
N PRO A 64 -6.25 -3.99 -7.78
CA PRO A 64 -5.02 -4.76 -7.57
C PRO A 64 -4.46 -5.32 -8.88
N PHE A 65 -3.14 -5.38 -8.95
CA PHE A 65 -2.44 -5.95 -10.10
C PHE A 65 -2.48 -7.48 -10.11
N ASP A 66 -2.26 -8.09 -8.95
CA ASP A 66 -2.29 -9.54 -8.78
C ASP A 66 -2.77 -9.89 -7.36
N LYS A 67 -2.70 -11.19 -6.98
CA LYS A 67 -3.17 -11.63 -5.66
C LYS A 67 -2.38 -11.04 -4.51
N VAL A 68 -1.07 -10.90 -4.67
CA VAL A 68 -0.22 -10.27 -3.64
C VAL A 68 -0.60 -8.81 -3.49
N ASP A 69 -0.77 -8.09 -4.58
CA ASP A 69 -1.20 -6.68 -4.52
C ASP A 69 -2.59 -6.54 -3.88
N SER A 70 -3.50 -7.49 -4.14
CA SER A 70 -4.83 -7.47 -3.53
C SER A 70 -4.80 -7.57 -2.01
N CYS A 71 -3.77 -8.19 -1.44
CA CYS A 71 -3.59 -8.26 0.01
C CYS A 71 -3.37 -6.87 0.62
N GLY A 72 -2.86 -5.93 -0.15
CA GLY A 72 -2.62 -4.56 0.30
C GLY A 72 -3.89 -3.73 0.50
N LEU A 73 -4.98 -4.07 -0.18
CA LEU A 73 -6.22 -3.29 -0.10
C LEU A 73 -6.79 -3.18 1.32
N PRO A 74 -7.09 -4.30 2.01
CA PRO A 74 -7.61 -4.23 3.38
C PRO A 74 -6.63 -3.55 4.34
N HIS A 75 -5.34 -3.80 4.16
CA HIS A 75 -4.30 -3.20 4.97
C HIS A 75 -4.26 -1.68 4.81
N ASP A 76 -4.26 -1.21 3.57
CA ASP A 76 -4.22 0.22 3.27
C ASP A 76 -5.47 0.94 3.77
N LYS A 77 -6.63 0.28 3.70
CA LYS A 77 -7.89 0.81 4.23
C LYS A 77 -7.77 1.10 5.72
N VAL A 78 -7.25 0.16 6.50
CA VAL A 78 -7.06 0.34 7.94
C VAL A 78 -6.02 1.42 8.22
N PHE A 79 -4.88 1.35 7.56
CA PHE A 79 -3.78 2.31 7.77
C PHE A 79 -4.20 3.74 7.42
N ASN A 80 -5.05 3.92 6.42
CA ASN A 80 -5.53 5.23 5.98
C ASN A 80 -6.69 5.77 6.84
N ASP A 81 -7.25 4.96 7.75
CA ASP A 81 -8.30 5.40 8.65
C ASP A 81 -7.69 6.20 9.80
N PRO A 82 -8.03 7.51 9.95
CA PRO A 82 -7.47 8.32 11.02
C PRO A 82 -7.91 7.87 12.42
N ASN A 83 -8.96 7.06 12.52
CA ASN A 83 -9.47 6.53 13.79
C ASN A 83 -8.91 5.14 14.12
N ALA A 84 -8.13 4.54 13.25
CA ALA A 84 -7.55 3.22 13.50
C ALA A 84 -6.48 3.30 14.59
N SER A 85 -6.56 2.39 15.57
CA SER A 85 -5.57 2.26 16.63
C SER A 85 -4.32 1.53 16.11
N ALA A 86 -3.21 1.66 16.85
CA ALA A 86 -2.00 0.87 16.57
C ALA A 86 -2.29 -0.63 16.59
N ALA A 87 -3.15 -1.09 17.51
CA ALA A 87 -3.55 -2.50 17.60
C ALA A 87 -4.32 -2.94 16.35
N GLU A 88 -5.20 -2.10 15.82
CA GLU A 88 -5.92 -2.40 14.58
C GLU A 88 -4.98 -2.49 13.38
N VAL A 89 -3.99 -1.59 13.29
CA VAL A 89 -2.96 -1.65 12.25
C VAL A 89 -2.13 -2.92 12.36
N GLN A 90 -1.71 -3.31 13.58
CA GLN A 90 -0.96 -4.55 13.80
C GLN A 90 -1.77 -5.79 13.40
N LYS A 91 -3.08 -5.78 13.67
CA LYS A 91 -3.96 -6.85 13.22
C LYS A 91 -4.06 -6.92 11.70
N ALA A 92 -4.16 -5.76 11.04
CA ALA A 92 -4.14 -5.66 9.59
C ALA A 92 -2.82 -6.16 9.00
N ASP A 93 -1.68 -5.85 9.65
CA ASP A 93 -0.36 -6.36 9.27
C ASP A 93 -0.33 -7.89 9.31
N ALA A 94 -0.88 -8.51 10.35
CA ALA A 94 -0.93 -9.96 10.49
C ALA A 94 -1.79 -10.61 9.39
N VAL A 95 -2.92 -10.00 9.07
CA VAL A 95 -3.78 -10.45 7.97
C VAL A 95 -3.06 -10.32 6.63
N PHE A 96 -2.37 -9.21 6.40
CA PHE A 96 -1.58 -9.00 5.19
C PHE A 96 -0.50 -10.06 5.04
N GLN A 97 0.23 -10.37 6.11
CA GLN A 97 1.27 -11.39 6.12
C GLN A 97 0.74 -12.76 5.73
N LYS A 98 -0.38 -13.18 6.33
CA LYS A 98 -1.04 -14.46 5.98
C LYS A 98 -1.53 -14.47 4.54
N CYS A 99 -2.12 -13.38 4.09
CA CYS A 99 -2.62 -13.22 2.74
C CYS A 99 -1.50 -13.38 1.70
N THR A 100 -0.38 -12.70 1.92
CA THR A 100 0.76 -12.72 0.99
C THR A 100 1.45 -14.08 0.96
N LEU A 101 1.57 -14.75 2.09
CA LEU A 101 2.08 -16.12 2.14
C LEU A 101 1.19 -17.08 1.36
N LYS A 102 -0.13 -16.99 1.55
CA LYS A 102 -1.08 -17.83 0.82
C LYS A 102 -1.01 -17.55 -0.68
N ALA A 103 -0.97 -16.29 -1.08
CA ALA A 103 -0.85 -15.92 -2.48
C ALA A 103 0.46 -16.48 -3.09
N ALA A 104 1.56 -16.43 -2.35
CA ALA A 104 2.84 -17.00 -2.79
C ALA A 104 2.78 -18.52 -2.96
N GLN A 105 2.03 -19.21 -2.08
CA GLN A 105 1.86 -20.67 -2.17
C GLN A 105 0.95 -21.09 -3.33
N ASP A 106 -0.07 -20.26 -3.63
CA ASP A 106 -1.11 -20.61 -4.59
C ASP A 106 -0.77 -20.22 -6.03
N THR A 107 0.24 -19.36 -6.23
CA THR A 107 0.57 -18.86 -7.57
C THR A 107 1.54 -19.78 -8.31
N ASP A 108 1.37 -19.86 -9.62
CA ASP A 108 2.32 -20.52 -10.54
C ASP A 108 3.31 -19.51 -11.16
N VAL A 109 3.16 -18.23 -10.86
CA VAL A 109 4.01 -17.15 -11.37
C VAL A 109 5.20 -16.94 -10.44
N PRO A 110 6.47 -17.24 -10.87
CA PRO A 110 7.62 -17.12 -9.98
C PRO A 110 7.83 -15.74 -9.38
N ASP A 111 7.62 -14.67 -10.16
CA ASP A 111 7.79 -13.30 -9.68
C ASP A 111 6.74 -12.93 -8.61
N GLU A 112 5.49 -13.36 -8.80
CA GLU A 112 4.43 -13.15 -7.80
C GLU A 112 4.77 -13.88 -6.50
N ARG A 113 5.27 -15.12 -6.61
CA ARG A 113 5.70 -15.91 -5.45
C ARG A 113 6.78 -15.21 -4.64
N LEU A 114 7.81 -14.71 -5.32
CA LEU A 114 8.89 -13.96 -4.69
C LEU A 114 8.35 -12.71 -3.99
N ARG A 115 7.51 -11.94 -4.66
CA ARG A 115 6.93 -10.73 -4.07
C ARG A 115 6.11 -11.05 -2.82
N GLY A 116 5.35 -12.14 -2.83
CA GLY A 116 4.58 -12.59 -1.67
C GLY A 116 5.46 -12.98 -0.50
N ILE A 117 6.55 -13.68 -0.75
CA ILE A 117 7.53 -14.07 0.28
C ILE A 117 8.20 -12.83 0.88
N PHE A 118 8.63 -11.88 0.04
CA PHE A 118 9.21 -10.63 0.51
C PHE A 118 8.25 -9.80 1.36
N ALA A 119 6.98 -9.71 0.93
CA ALA A 119 5.96 -8.99 1.67
C ALA A 119 5.78 -9.59 3.07
N ALA A 120 5.61 -10.90 3.15
CA ALA A 120 5.43 -11.60 4.42
C ALA A 120 6.65 -11.44 5.33
N GLY A 121 7.86 -11.58 4.79
CA GLY A 121 9.12 -11.43 5.52
C GLY A 121 9.32 -10.00 6.04
N GLY A 122 8.96 -9.00 5.26
CA GLY A 122 9.05 -7.60 5.67
C GLY A 122 8.15 -7.28 6.85
N PHE A 123 6.93 -7.79 6.86
CA PHE A 123 6.00 -7.59 7.97
C PHE A 123 6.39 -8.39 9.21
N GLU A 124 7.01 -9.54 9.07
CA GLU A 124 7.58 -10.27 10.22
C GLU A 124 8.70 -9.45 10.89
N LEU A 125 9.59 -8.88 10.10
CA LEU A 125 10.64 -8.00 10.61
C LEU A 125 10.05 -6.78 11.31
N LYS A 126 9.06 -6.14 10.72
CA LYS A 126 8.36 -5.00 11.32
C LYS A 126 7.81 -5.35 12.70
N LYS A 127 7.13 -6.48 12.82
CA LYS A 127 6.55 -6.96 14.08
C LYS A 127 7.63 -7.13 15.15
N ARG A 128 8.77 -7.74 14.81
CA ARG A 128 9.88 -7.93 15.74
C ARG A 128 10.45 -6.60 16.20
N LEU A 129 10.57 -5.62 15.31
CA LEU A 129 11.06 -4.29 15.66
C LEU A 129 10.09 -3.53 16.55
N GLU A 130 8.78 -3.65 16.30
CA GLU A 130 7.75 -3.06 17.16
C GLU A 130 7.75 -3.69 18.56
N ASP A 131 7.84 -5.02 18.64
CA ASP A 131 7.85 -5.76 19.90
C ASP A 131 9.11 -5.44 20.73
N ALA A 132 10.23 -5.17 20.05
CA ALA A 132 11.48 -4.75 20.69
C ALA A 132 11.53 -3.24 20.99
N ALA A 133 10.45 -2.50 20.72
CA ALA A 133 10.35 -1.05 20.89
C ALA A 133 11.35 -0.24 20.04
N LEU A 134 11.86 -0.82 18.96
CA LEU A 134 12.74 -0.14 18.00
C LEU A 134 11.95 0.57 16.90
N LEU A 135 10.68 0.23 16.74
CA LEU A 135 9.72 0.92 15.90
C LEU A 135 8.45 1.20 16.70
N ARG A 136 7.79 2.32 16.38
CA ARG A 136 6.48 2.61 16.93
C ARG A 136 5.46 1.62 16.36
N LYS A 137 4.61 1.05 17.23
CA LYS A 137 3.57 0.11 16.82
C LYS A 137 2.63 0.73 15.80
N GLY A 138 2.31 -0.05 14.76
CA GLY A 138 1.42 0.39 13.72
C GLY A 138 2.03 1.39 12.73
N SER A 139 3.35 1.41 12.56
CA SER A 139 4.06 2.48 11.86
C SER A 139 4.15 2.34 10.33
N TRP A 140 3.93 1.21 9.72
CA TRP A 140 4.03 1.08 8.26
C TRP A 140 2.69 0.74 7.62
N ALA A 141 2.50 1.22 6.41
CA ALA A 141 1.41 0.77 5.56
C ALA A 141 1.82 -0.41 4.68
#